data_4515ae90ea1e1d751572c6302faac7e8
#
_entry.id   4515ae90ea1e1d751572c6302faac7e8
#
_cell.length_a   1.000
_cell.length_b   1.000
_cell.length_c   1.000
_cell.angle_alpha   90.00
_cell.angle_beta   90.00
_cell.angle_gamma   90.00
#
_symmetry.space_group_name_H-M   'P 1'
#
loop_
_entity.id
_entity.type
_entity.pdbx_description
1 polymer ?
#
loop_
_entity_poly.entity_id
_entity_poly.type
_entity_poly.pdbx_seq_one_letter_code
_entity_poly.pdbx_strand_id
1 'polypeptide(L)'
;MFKALTSAALGLALVFGLMAAPPASAQTSEERTGKIDWGLWIDGDGCMHWYADGGFEGYMVPRRNPKTGRPVCLKRHACFTQSSDGMFDAGGQSLTKAGEAELRAFFAEEDAQAYAVFAHSDGARGKAAAERLTQSQANAVAEVARDAGAQVTEAIGGGARYPKAANGSAANRRVELVCYR
;
A
#
# COMPACT_ATOMS: atom_id res chain seq x y z
N MET A 1 -51.28 76.98 20.94
CA MET A 1 -50.25 76.17 21.53
C MET A 1 -49.86 75.08 20.52
N PHE A 2 -48.87 75.32 19.67
CA PHE A 2 -48.39 74.39 18.67
C PHE A 2 -47.04 73.84 19.13
N LYS A 3 -46.98 72.55 19.29
CA LYS A 3 -45.71 71.83 19.54
C LYS A 3 -45.20 71.31 18.20
N ALA A 4 -44.02 71.78 17.83
CA ALA A 4 -43.30 71.30 16.67
C ALA A 4 -42.71 69.89 16.92
N LEU A 5 -42.96 69.00 15.96
CA LEU A 5 -42.35 67.68 15.90
C LEU A 5 -41.11 67.75 14.98
N THR A 6 -39.92 67.58 15.54
CA THR A 6 -38.69 67.46 14.79
C THR A 6 -38.47 65.98 14.40
N SER A 7 -38.53 65.73 13.09
CA SER A 7 -38.17 64.44 12.52
C SER A 7 -36.66 64.27 12.42
N ALA A 8 -36.09 63.33 13.12
CA ALA A 8 -34.72 62.90 12.99
C ALA A 8 -34.60 61.87 11.87
N ALA A 9 -33.92 62.24 10.77
CA ALA A 9 -33.59 61.34 9.71
C ALA A 9 -32.34 60.51 10.08
N LEU A 10 -32.55 59.21 10.23
CA LEU A 10 -31.44 58.23 10.46
C LEU A 10 -30.82 57.88 9.11
N GLY A 11 -29.65 58.40 8.80
CA GLY A 11 -28.85 58.02 7.64
C GLY A 11 -28.18 56.68 7.82
N LEU A 12 -28.64 55.65 7.10
CA LEU A 12 -28.04 54.33 7.06
C LEU A 12 -26.84 54.35 6.07
N ALA A 13 -25.63 54.46 6.58
CA ALA A 13 -24.40 54.34 5.79
C ALA A 13 -24.10 52.90 5.51
N LEU A 14 -24.35 52.45 4.25
CA LEU A 14 -23.94 51.15 3.71
C LEU A 14 -22.42 51.18 3.48
N VAL A 15 -21.65 50.59 4.41
CA VAL A 15 -20.24 50.33 4.22
C VAL A 15 -20.10 49.09 3.35
N PHE A 16 -19.84 49.29 2.05
CA PHE A 16 -19.40 48.24 1.14
C PHE A 16 -17.96 47.88 1.51
N GLY A 17 -17.78 46.85 2.34
CA GLY A 17 -16.49 46.22 2.57
C GLY A 17 -16.02 45.54 1.27
N LEU A 18 -15.01 46.08 0.59
CA LEU A 18 -14.27 45.35 -0.42
C LEU A 18 -13.58 44.15 0.29
N MET A 19 -14.16 42.98 0.18
CA MET A 19 -13.45 41.74 0.49
C MET A 19 -12.40 41.53 -0.61
N ALA A 20 -11.16 41.92 -0.35
CA ALA A 20 -10.03 41.51 -1.18
C ALA A 20 -9.93 39.98 -1.11
N ALA A 21 -10.21 39.30 -2.23
CA ALA A 21 -9.96 37.86 -2.36
C ALA A 21 -8.46 37.62 -2.11
N PRO A 22 -8.09 36.59 -1.31
CA PRO A 22 -6.68 36.25 -1.13
C PRO A 22 -6.10 35.93 -2.52
N PRO A 23 -4.85 36.33 -2.80
CA PRO A 23 -4.22 35.98 -4.05
C PRO A 23 -4.24 34.47 -4.18
N ALA A 24 -4.75 33.96 -5.30
CA ALA A 24 -4.66 32.56 -5.64
C ALA A 24 -3.17 32.20 -5.59
N SER A 25 -2.80 31.37 -4.63
CA SER A 25 -1.45 30.79 -4.57
C SER A 25 -1.25 30.07 -5.88
N ALA A 26 -0.45 30.64 -6.78
CA ALA A 26 0.04 29.90 -7.92
C ALA A 26 0.73 28.67 -7.36
N GLN A 27 0.15 27.50 -7.60
CA GLN A 27 0.84 26.24 -7.35
C GLN A 27 2.12 26.33 -8.16
N THR A 28 3.25 26.38 -7.46
CA THR A 28 4.55 26.25 -8.10
C THR A 28 4.50 24.95 -8.87
N SER A 29 4.49 25.03 -10.19
CA SER A 29 4.67 23.87 -11.05
C SER A 29 6.01 23.28 -10.61
N GLU A 30 5.96 22.11 -9.98
CA GLU A 30 7.15 21.30 -9.75
C GLU A 30 7.87 21.23 -11.10
N GLU A 31 9.14 21.63 -11.08
CA GLU A 31 9.97 21.68 -12.28
C GLU A 31 9.93 20.30 -12.93
N ARG A 32 9.29 20.20 -14.09
CA ARG A 32 9.19 18.95 -14.83
C ARG A 32 10.61 18.56 -15.23
N THR A 33 11.21 17.63 -14.55
CA THR A 33 12.59 17.19 -14.80
C THR A 33 12.76 16.52 -16.16
N GLY A 34 11.68 16.27 -16.89
CA GLY A 34 11.68 15.56 -18.15
C GLY A 34 12.10 14.09 -18.06
N LYS A 35 12.36 13.61 -16.85
CA LYS A 35 12.73 12.23 -16.60
C LYS A 35 11.46 11.38 -16.57
N ILE A 36 11.39 10.38 -17.43
CA ILE A 36 10.33 9.38 -17.44
C ILE A 36 10.89 8.12 -16.79
N ASP A 37 10.33 7.71 -15.67
CA ASP A 37 10.63 6.43 -15.09
C ASP A 37 9.79 5.36 -15.80
N TRP A 38 10.47 4.35 -16.32
CA TRP A 38 9.81 3.24 -17.01
C TRP A 38 10.33 1.91 -16.50
N GLY A 39 9.52 0.90 -16.59
CA GLY A 39 9.89 -0.42 -16.12
C GLY A 39 8.82 -1.47 -16.38
N LEU A 40 9.01 -2.60 -15.72
CA LEU A 40 8.09 -3.72 -15.74
C LEU A 40 7.45 -3.85 -14.35
N TRP A 41 6.13 -3.85 -14.33
CA TRP A 41 5.35 -4.12 -13.12
C TRP A 41 4.61 -5.46 -13.28
N ILE A 42 4.52 -6.21 -12.17
CA ILE A 42 3.81 -7.50 -12.11
C ILE A 42 2.63 -7.29 -11.17
N ASP A 43 1.43 -7.57 -11.67
CA ASP A 43 0.20 -7.47 -10.87
C ASP A 43 0.00 -8.69 -9.95
N GLY A 44 -1.02 -8.62 -9.08
CA GLY A 44 -1.35 -9.68 -8.13
C GLY A 44 -1.72 -11.03 -8.80
N ASP A 45 -2.11 -11.02 -10.07
CA ASP A 45 -2.36 -12.22 -10.86
C ASP A 45 -1.11 -12.77 -11.55
N GLY A 46 0.02 -12.07 -11.44
CA GLY A 46 1.30 -12.42 -12.04
C GLY A 46 1.47 -11.92 -13.47
N CYS A 47 0.53 -11.12 -13.99
CA CYS A 47 0.64 -10.61 -15.33
C CYS A 47 1.54 -9.38 -15.39
N MET A 48 2.35 -9.31 -16.45
CA MET A 48 3.34 -8.26 -16.62
C MET A 48 2.77 -7.06 -17.37
N HIS A 49 3.16 -5.88 -16.92
CA HIS A 49 2.76 -4.59 -17.50
C HIS A 49 3.98 -3.71 -17.69
N TRP A 50 4.11 -3.09 -18.87
CA TRP A 50 5.03 -1.98 -19.05
C TRP A 50 4.42 -0.74 -18.42
N TYR A 51 5.19 0.01 -17.65
CA TYR A 51 4.78 1.31 -17.15
C TYR A 51 5.79 2.38 -17.58
N ALA A 52 5.27 3.59 -17.74
CA ALA A 52 6.06 4.81 -17.88
C ALA A 52 5.40 5.89 -17.02
N ASP A 53 6.16 6.52 -16.15
CA ASP A 53 5.69 7.54 -15.24
C ASP A 53 6.55 8.81 -15.36
N GLY A 54 5.90 9.90 -15.77
CA GLY A 54 6.52 11.23 -15.87
C GLY A 54 6.30 12.09 -14.62
N GLY A 55 5.78 11.52 -13.55
CA GLY A 55 5.47 12.22 -12.29
C GLY A 55 4.16 13.03 -12.31
N PHE A 56 3.59 13.29 -13.48
CA PHE A 56 2.31 13.98 -13.65
C PHE A 56 1.27 13.09 -14.33
N GLU A 57 1.69 12.33 -15.31
CA GLU A 57 0.88 11.34 -16.01
C GLU A 57 1.64 10.03 -16.07
N GLY A 58 0.95 8.95 -15.69
CA GLY A 58 1.44 7.58 -15.80
C GLY A 58 0.72 6.83 -16.92
N TYR A 59 1.43 5.94 -17.59
CA TYR A 59 0.90 5.08 -18.63
C TYR A 59 1.27 3.63 -18.34
N MET A 60 0.30 2.72 -18.44
CA MET A 60 0.50 1.31 -18.20
C MET A 60 -0.19 0.45 -19.25
N VAL A 61 0.53 -0.51 -19.82
CA VAL A 61 -0.01 -1.44 -20.82
C VAL A 61 0.41 -2.87 -20.52
N PRO A 62 -0.45 -3.86 -20.77
CA PRO A 62 -0.07 -5.26 -20.65
C PRO A 62 1.10 -5.61 -21.58
N ARG A 63 2.11 -6.27 -21.02
CA ARG A 63 3.15 -6.92 -21.84
C ARG A 63 2.52 -8.11 -22.57
N ARG A 64 2.60 -8.12 -23.88
CA ARG A 64 2.03 -9.18 -24.72
C ARG A 64 3.10 -9.99 -25.42
N ASN A 65 2.84 -11.27 -25.56
CA ASN A 65 3.65 -12.16 -26.39
C ASN A 65 3.47 -11.74 -27.86
N PRO A 66 4.54 -11.40 -28.59
CA PRO A 66 4.43 -10.87 -29.97
C PRO A 66 3.90 -11.90 -30.97
N LYS A 67 4.02 -13.20 -30.68
CA LYS A 67 3.55 -14.27 -31.57
C LYS A 67 2.07 -14.61 -31.36
N THR A 68 1.57 -14.50 -30.13
CA THR A 68 0.22 -14.95 -29.78
C THR A 68 -0.73 -13.81 -29.43
N GLY A 69 -0.23 -12.60 -29.21
CA GLY A 69 -1.00 -11.46 -28.73
C GLY A 69 -1.50 -11.57 -27.27
N ARG A 70 -1.27 -12.70 -26.60
CA ARG A 70 -1.74 -12.94 -25.24
C ARG A 70 -0.88 -12.20 -24.22
N PRO A 71 -1.45 -11.78 -23.06
CA PRO A 71 -0.67 -11.25 -21.95
C PRO A 71 0.42 -12.24 -21.52
N VAL A 72 1.55 -11.72 -21.08
CA VAL A 72 2.63 -12.51 -20.48
C VAL A 72 2.40 -12.51 -18.99
N CYS A 73 2.07 -13.67 -18.44
CA CYS A 73 1.82 -13.85 -17.01
C CYS A 73 2.73 -14.95 -16.45
N LEU A 74 3.23 -14.72 -15.24
CA LEU A 74 4.04 -15.66 -14.49
C LEU A 74 3.15 -16.67 -13.74
N LYS A 75 3.67 -17.84 -13.47
CA LYS A 75 3.00 -18.81 -12.62
C LYS A 75 3.22 -18.45 -11.16
N ARG A 76 2.14 -18.58 -10.36
CA ARG A 76 2.18 -18.36 -8.90
C ARG A 76 2.24 -19.70 -8.17
N HIS A 77 3.06 -19.79 -7.13
CA HIS A 77 3.08 -20.93 -6.21
C HIS A 77 3.53 -20.47 -4.83
N ALA A 78 3.01 -21.11 -3.78
CA ALA A 78 3.51 -20.89 -2.42
C ALA A 78 4.94 -21.43 -2.33
N CYS A 79 5.89 -20.56 -2.01
CA CYS A 79 7.31 -20.91 -1.95
C CYS A 79 7.92 -20.81 -0.55
N PHE A 80 7.23 -20.15 0.38
CA PHE A 80 7.63 -20.04 1.77
C PHE A 80 6.39 -20.04 2.67
N THR A 81 6.46 -20.77 3.78
CA THR A 81 5.43 -20.72 4.82
C THR A 81 6.08 -20.93 6.16
N GLN A 82 5.95 -19.95 7.07
CA GLN A 82 6.54 -20.01 8.39
C GLN A 82 5.56 -19.54 9.46
N SER A 83 5.68 -20.08 10.68
CA SER A 83 4.90 -19.60 11.82
C SER A 83 5.31 -18.18 12.19
N SER A 84 4.32 -17.29 12.35
CA SER A 84 4.59 -15.93 12.82
C SER A 84 5.08 -15.89 14.29
N ASP A 85 4.80 -16.91 15.09
CA ASP A 85 5.27 -16.97 16.50
C ASP A 85 6.79 -17.05 16.61
N GLY A 86 7.49 -17.63 15.62
CA GLY A 86 8.95 -17.70 15.59
C GLY A 86 9.59 -16.50 14.88
N MET A 87 8.87 -15.88 13.95
CA MET A 87 9.39 -14.78 13.15
C MET A 87 9.29 -13.42 13.83
N PHE A 88 8.25 -13.21 14.64
CA PHE A 88 7.96 -11.91 15.24
C PHE A 88 8.17 -11.92 16.75
N ASP A 89 8.39 -10.74 17.33
CA ASP A 89 8.47 -10.50 18.76
C ASP A 89 7.15 -10.85 19.49
N ALA A 90 7.16 -10.78 20.82
CA ALA A 90 5.97 -11.05 21.64
C ALA A 90 4.78 -10.10 21.36
N GLY A 91 5.04 -8.90 20.82
CA GLY A 91 4.02 -7.97 20.34
C GLY A 91 3.44 -8.39 18.98
N GLY A 92 4.18 -9.20 18.24
CA GLY A 92 3.84 -9.75 16.94
C GLY A 92 3.95 -8.75 15.79
N GLN A 93 4.55 -7.58 16.01
CA GLN A 93 4.63 -6.52 14.99
C GLN A 93 6.00 -6.39 14.36
N SER A 94 7.06 -6.60 15.16
CA SER A 94 8.45 -6.45 14.72
C SER A 94 9.08 -7.82 14.48
N LEU A 95 9.83 -7.97 13.41
CA LEU A 95 10.59 -9.17 13.16
C LEU A 95 11.67 -9.36 14.23
N THR A 96 11.85 -10.60 14.66
CA THR A 96 13.02 -10.98 15.46
C THR A 96 14.27 -10.99 14.57
N LYS A 97 15.46 -10.88 15.17
CA LYS A 97 16.72 -11.02 14.42
C LYS A 97 16.80 -12.35 13.67
N ALA A 98 16.27 -13.42 14.26
CA ALA A 98 16.25 -14.74 13.64
C ALA A 98 15.27 -14.77 12.45
N GLY A 99 14.06 -14.22 12.60
CA GLY A 99 13.09 -14.14 11.53
C GLY A 99 13.57 -13.28 10.35
N GLU A 100 14.23 -12.15 10.64
CA GLU A 100 14.83 -11.32 9.60
C GLU A 100 15.96 -12.05 8.86
N ALA A 101 16.83 -12.75 9.58
CA ALA A 101 17.93 -13.52 8.98
C ALA A 101 17.41 -14.65 8.10
N GLU A 102 16.36 -15.36 8.52
CA GLU A 102 15.72 -16.41 7.74
C GLU A 102 15.13 -15.86 6.43
N LEU A 103 14.43 -14.73 6.48
CA LEU A 103 13.90 -14.08 5.29
C LEU A 103 15.00 -13.62 4.34
N ARG A 104 16.06 -13.00 4.86
CA ARG A 104 17.21 -12.58 4.03
C ARG A 104 17.88 -13.77 3.34
N ALA A 105 18.05 -14.88 4.04
CA ALA A 105 18.58 -16.12 3.45
C ALA A 105 17.66 -16.65 2.36
N PHE A 106 16.34 -16.69 2.61
CA PHE A 106 15.37 -17.11 1.63
C PHE A 106 15.43 -16.25 0.35
N PHE A 107 15.41 -14.93 0.48
CA PHE A 107 15.44 -14.04 -0.70
C PHE A 107 16.80 -14.04 -1.43
N ALA A 108 17.89 -14.45 -0.77
CA ALA A 108 19.18 -14.59 -1.42
C ALA A 108 19.29 -15.87 -2.27
N GLU A 109 18.52 -16.91 -1.95
CA GLU A 109 18.56 -18.21 -2.62
C GLU A 109 17.42 -18.39 -3.65
N GLU A 110 16.30 -17.69 -3.43
CA GLU A 110 15.09 -17.86 -4.24
C GLU A 110 15.15 -17.03 -5.52
N ASP A 111 15.03 -17.69 -6.68
CA ASP A 111 15.06 -17.07 -8.02
C ASP A 111 13.65 -16.84 -8.57
N ALA A 112 12.84 -16.03 -7.88
CA ALA A 112 11.54 -15.60 -8.37
C ALA A 112 11.62 -14.16 -8.91
N GLN A 113 10.81 -13.84 -9.93
CA GLN A 113 10.77 -12.51 -10.53
C GLN A 113 10.03 -11.50 -9.64
N ALA A 114 9.09 -11.98 -8.83
CA ALA A 114 8.38 -11.17 -7.85
C ALA A 114 7.77 -12.03 -6.75
N TYR A 115 7.32 -11.37 -5.68
CA TYR A 115 6.74 -12.01 -4.51
C TYR A 115 5.45 -11.31 -4.07
N ALA A 116 4.46 -12.08 -3.60
CA ALA A 116 3.38 -11.56 -2.78
C ALA A 116 3.54 -12.07 -1.35
N VAL A 117 3.23 -11.23 -0.38
CA VAL A 117 3.35 -11.51 1.05
C VAL A 117 1.96 -11.57 1.67
N PHE A 118 1.64 -12.67 2.33
CA PHE A 118 0.39 -12.85 3.06
C PHE A 118 0.68 -13.20 4.52
N ALA A 119 0.06 -12.47 5.45
CA ALA A 119 0.11 -12.80 6.87
C ALA A 119 -1.28 -13.14 7.39
N HIS A 120 -1.36 -14.15 8.25
CA HIS A 120 -2.59 -14.72 8.77
C HIS A 120 -2.54 -14.82 10.29
N SER A 121 -3.71 -14.77 10.93
CA SER A 121 -3.88 -14.93 12.37
C SER A 121 -4.89 -16.01 12.71
N ASP A 122 -4.90 -16.40 13.98
CA ASP A 122 -5.87 -17.35 14.55
C ASP A 122 -7.25 -16.72 14.87
N GLY A 123 -7.37 -15.40 14.78
CA GLY A 123 -8.60 -14.67 15.08
C GLY A 123 -8.85 -14.38 16.56
N ALA A 124 -8.00 -14.84 17.48
CA ALA A 124 -8.20 -14.69 18.93
C ALA A 124 -8.30 -13.24 19.40
N ARG A 125 -7.70 -12.29 18.68
CA ARG A 125 -7.70 -10.85 18.99
C ARG A 125 -8.94 -10.09 18.46
N GLY A 126 -9.88 -10.77 17.82
CA GLY A 126 -10.99 -10.16 17.09
C GLY A 126 -10.60 -9.60 15.72
N LYS A 127 -11.59 -9.41 14.85
CA LYS A 127 -11.39 -9.14 13.42
C LYS A 127 -10.48 -7.93 13.14
N ALA A 128 -10.83 -6.75 13.65
CA ALA A 128 -10.11 -5.52 13.35
C ALA A 128 -8.65 -5.52 13.88
N ALA A 129 -8.43 -6.11 15.08
CA ALA A 129 -7.09 -6.22 15.64
C ALA A 129 -6.25 -7.25 14.88
N ALA A 130 -6.83 -8.36 14.46
CA ALA A 130 -6.20 -9.39 13.65
C ALA A 130 -5.78 -8.86 12.28
N GLU A 131 -6.62 -8.08 11.61
CA GLU A 131 -6.32 -7.46 10.32
C GLU A 131 -5.18 -6.44 10.43
N ARG A 132 -5.20 -5.55 11.44
CA ARG A 132 -4.11 -4.60 11.67
C ARG A 132 -2.78 -5.29 11.98
N LEU A 133 -2.80 -6.30 12.85
CA LEU A 133 -1.60 -7.05 13.20
C LEU A 133 -0.98 -7.72 11.97
N THR A 134 -1.79 -8.46 11.22
CA THR A 134 -1.31 -9.19 10.05
C THR A 134 -0.89 -8.25 8.92
N GLN A 135 -1.53 -7.08 8.78
CA GLN A 135 -1.06 -6.07 7.83
C GLN A 135 0.33 -5.52 8.22
N SER A 136 0.56 -5.25 9.52
CA SER A 136 1.89 -4.86 10.01
C SER A 136 2.94 -5.94 9.74
N GLN A 137 2.59 -7.21 9.97
CA GLN A 137 3.46 -8.36 9.71
C GLN A 137 3.80 -8.49 8.22
N ALA A 138 2.79 -8.41 7.35
CA ALA A 138 3.00 -8.48 5.91
C ALA A 138 3.91 -7.35 5.41
N ASN A 139 3.70 -6.13 5.92
CA ASN A 139 4.53 -4.97 5.57
C ASN A 139 5.98 -5.15 6.01
N ALA A 140 6.23 -5.65 7.25
CA ALA A 140 7.58 -5.88 7.75
C ALA A 140 8.35 -6.91 6.92
N VAL A 141 7.68 -7.99 6.49
CA VAL A 141 8.29 -8.99 5.59
C VAL A 141 8.56 -8.41 4.20
N ALA A 142 7.62 -7.63 3.67
CA ALA A 142 7.78 -6.96 2.37
C ALA A 142 8.93 -5.94 2.37
N GLU A 143 9.20 -5.30 3.50
CA GLU A 143 10.33 -4.39 3.65
C GLU A 143 11.67 -5.15 3.57
N VAL A 144 11.80 -6.27 4.28
CA VAL A 144 12.99 -7.14 4.18
C VAL A 144 13.19 -7.67 2.75
N ALA A 145 12.10 -8.03 2.06
CA ALA A 145 12.17 -8.46 0.67
C ALA A 145 12.73 -7.36 -0.24
N ARG A 146 12.19 -6.14 -0.13
CA ARG A 146 12.65 -4.97 -0.92
C ARG A 146 14.10 -4.60 -0.62
N ASP A 147 14.50 -4.64 0.64
CA ASP A 147 15.88 -4.41 1.06
C ASP A 147 16.84 -5.45 0.48
N ALA A 148 16.37 -6.67 0.26
CA ALA A 148 17.10 -7.73 -0.43
C ALA A 148 17.08 -7.59 -1.97
N GLY A 149 16.43 -6.55 -2.51
CA GLY A 149 16.30 -6.31 -3.95
C GLY A 149 15.15 -7.06 -4.62
N ALA A 150 14.29 -7.72 -3.86
CA ALA A 150 13.16 -8.47 -4.39
C ALA A 150 11.99 -7.54 -4.77
N GLN A 151 11.36 -7.82 -5.91
CA GLN A 151 10.14 -7.12 -6.32
C GLN A 151 8.94 -7.68 -5.53
N VAL A 152 8.23 -6.83 -4.80
CA VAL A 152 7.02 -7.18 -4.06
C VAL A 152 5.79 -6.62 -4.77
N THR A 153 4.90 -7.50 -5.24
CA THR A 153 3.65 -7.12 -5.92
C THR A 153 2.59 -6.65 -4.94
N GLU A 154 2.47 -7.34 -3.80
CA GLU A 154 1.48 -7.04 -2.77
C GLU A 154 1.93 -7.53 -1.40
N ALA A 155 1.46 -6.86 -0.34
CA ALA A 155 1.64 -7.24 1.05
C ALA A 155 0.28 -7.14 1.77
N ILE A 156 -0.32 -8.28 2.10
CA ILE A 156 -1.71 -8.36 2.55
C ILE A 156 -1.80 -9.02 3.92
N GLY A 157 -2.41 -8.29 4.85
CA GLY A 157 -2.88 -8.83 6.13
C GLY A 157 -4.22 -9.54 5.98
N GLY A 158 -4.20 -10.86 5.94
CA GLY A 158 -5.40 -11.70 5.80
C GLY A 158 -6.27 -11.77 7.06
N GLY A 159 -5.74 -11.39 8.23
CA GLY A 159 -6.43 -11.64 9.50
C GLY A 159 -6.75 -13.13 9.65
N ALA A 160 -7.95 -13.45 10.07
CA ALA A 160 -8.43 -14.83 10.22
C ALA A 160 -9.28 -15.33 9.02
N ARG A 161 -9.23 -14.65 7.88
CA ARG A 161 -10.10 -14.95 6.72
C ARG A 161 -9.78 -16.26 6.02
N TYR A 162 -8.54 -16.75 6.12
CA TYR A 162 -8.06 -17.95 5.41
C TYR A 162 -7.44 -18.96 6.38
N PRO A 163 -8.24 -19.61 7.23
CA PRO A 163 -7.73 -20.56 8.21
C PRO A 163 -7.26 -21.85 7.52
N LYS A 164 -6.13 -22.40 7.97
CA LYS A 164 -5.65 -23.76 7.62
C LYS A 164 -6.09 -24.81 8.62
N ALA A 165 -6.51 -24.38 9.81
CA ALA A 165 -6.96 -25.25 10.90
C ALA A 165 -8.13 -24.60 11.62
N ALA A 166 -8.69 -25.26 12.64
CA ALA A 166 -9.77 -24.71 13.45
C ALA A 166 -9.40 -23.31 13.99
N ASN A 167 -10.42 -22.44 14.16
CA ASN A 167 -10.23 -21.11 14.71
C ASN A 167 -9.51 -21.18 16.07
N GLY A 168 -8.61 -20.24 16.32
CA GLY A 168 -7.76 -20.22 17.52
C GLY A 168 -6.53 -21.14 17.44
N SER A 169 -6.39 -21.95 16.39
CA SER A 169 -5.21 -22.79 16.22
C SER A 169 -3.95 -21.98 15.90
N ALA A 170 -2.83 -22.33 16.54
CA ALA A 170 -1.51 -21.76 16.25
C ALA A 170 -1.09 -21.91 14.77
N ALA A 171 -1.55 -22.98 14.10
CA ALA A 171 -1.28 -23.20 12.68
C ALA A 171 -1.85 -22.11 11.76
N ASN A 172 -2.78 -21.29 12.25
CA ASN A 172 -3.32 -20.17 11.51
C ASN A 172 -2.44 -18.91 11.62
N ARG A 173 -1.56 -18.83 12.63
CA ARG A 173 -0.60 -17.71 12.79
C ARG A 173 0.63 -17.98 11.95
N ARG A 174 0.61 -17.47 10.72
CA ARG A 174 1.66 -17.76 9.74
C ARG A 174 1.85 -16.61 8.75
N VAL A 175 3.03 -16.61 8.15
CA VAL A 175 3.35 -15.82 6.95
C VAL A 175 3.52 -16.80 5.78
N GLU A 176 2.98 -16.42 4.64
CA GLU A 176 3.13 -17.12 3.37
C GLU A 176 3.73 -16.17 2.33
N LEU A 177 4.71 -16.64 1.58
CA LEU A 177 5.17 -15.98 0.37
C LEU A 177 4.70 -16.78 -0.85
N VAL A 178 4.20 -16.04 -1.82
CA VAL A 178 3.86 -16.56 -3.15
C VAL A 178 4.92 -16.04 -4.11
N CYS A 179 5.60 -16.96 -4.78
CA CYS A 179 6.61 -16.69 -5.78
C CYS A 179 5.98 -16.62 -7.18
N TYR A 180 6.41 -15.67 -7.98
CA TYR A 180 6.05 -15.50 -9.39
C TYR A 180 7.24 -15.89 -10.28
N ARG A 181 7.05 -16.93 -11.12
CA ARG A 181 8.05 -17.49 -12.05
C ARG A 181 7.54 -17.68 -13.46
#